data_6eef4fb458a474daec18b56244bdfd9f
#
_entry.id   6eef4fb458a474daec18b56244bdfd9f
#
_cell.length_a   1.000
_cell.length_b   1.000
_cell.length_c   1.000
_cell.angle_alpha   90.00
_cell.angle_beta   90.00
_cell.angle_gamma   90.00
#
_symmetry.space_group_name_H-M   'P 1'
#
loop_
_entity.id
_entity.type
_entity.pdbx_description
1 polymer ?
#
loop_
_entity_poly.entity_id
_entity_poly.type
_entity_poly.pdbx_seq_one_letter_code
_entity_poly.pdbx_strand_id
1 'polypeptide(L)'
;MERAVLSCLTGSALWRVAALGIVLLGFAADSSIPLTAGAGSLEARRQPMKFGWVACDPDCGGWISAVGIVTVDTPKAFDDFARDRQLRGATVVLDSSGGSVNDAIALGRRWRSLGLATTVGISVSAASQLGNRPRIEPAAYCESMCAFLLLSGQTRYVPEGARVRVHQIWMGDRAEDARAASYTAQDMSIVERDIGRLAKFTFDMGGTGDLLSIALSVPPWEDLHELTRQELRDSNLITTQLLADLLPGLGSAPAKAVASAAPKPAQDRFTPQPAAATKTAEALPTGGTAAAQPGH
;
A
#
# COMPACT_ATOMS: atom_id res chain seq x y z
N MET A 1 17.23 74.74 -3.92
CA MET A 1 18.17 75.42 -4.85
C MET A 1 18.21 74.42 -6.03
N GLU A 2 17.41 74.73 -7.06
CA GLU A 2 17.75 75.42 -8.32
C GLU A 2 18.68 74.55 -9.18
N ARG A 3 18.45 74.24 -10.41
CA ARG A 3 17.62 74.68 -11.57
C ARG A 3 17.94 73.64 -12.65
N ALA A 4 17.04 73.07 -13.36
CA ALA A 4 16.46 73.43 -14.63
C ALA A 4 17.49 73.95 -15.73
N VAL A 5 17.35 73.32 -16.92
CA VAL A 5 17.32 73.90 -18.27
C VAL A 5 17.52 72.78 -19.30
N LEU A 6 16.57 72.36 -20.07
CA LEU A 6 16.05 72.75 -21.39
C LEU A 6 17.08 72.92 -22.52
N SER A 7 16.95 72.17 -23.59
CA SER A 7 16.88 72.53 -25.00
C SER A 7 17.14 71.34 -25.91
N CYS A 8 16.26 70.89 -26.70
CA CYS A 8 15.61 71.35 -27.96
C CYS A 8 16.47 71.15 -29.20
N LEU A 9 15.83 70.60 -30.19
CA LEU A 9 15.91 70.72 -31.65
C LEU A 9 16.53 69.60 -32.46
N THR A 10 15.68 68.95 -33.14
CA THR A 10 15.33 68.86 -34.59
C THR A 10 16.27 68.06 -35.48
N GLY A 11 15.66 67.18 -36.29
CA GLY A 11 16.29 66.54 -37.45
C GLY A 11 15.48 65.45 -38.05
N SER A 12 14.61 65.82 -38.95
CA SER A 12 13.82 64.96 -39.80
C SER A 12 14.67 64.17 -40.78
N ALA A 13 14.38 62.86 -40.96
CA ALA A 13 14.63 62.16 -42.20
C ALA A 13 13.70 60.96 -42.35
N LEU A 14 12.80 61.05 -43.29
CA LEU A 14 11.97 60.06 -43.84
C LEU A 14 12.81 58.99 -44.52
N TRP A 15 12.70 57.72 -44.09
CA TRP A 15 12.99 56.54 -44.94
C TRP A 15 11.89 55.51 -44.76
N ARG A 16 11.13 55.40 -45.88
CA ARG A 16 10.16 54.33 -46.07
C ARG A 16 10.94 53.06 -46.39
N VAL A 17 10.87 52.05 -45.48
CA VAL A 17 11.25 50.69 -45.82
C VAL A 17 10.03 49.83 -45.57
N ALA A 18 9.54 49.21 -46.67
CA ALA A 18 8.48 48.24 -46.67
C ALA A 18 8.96 47.01 -45.88
N ALA A 19 8.33 46.72 -44.75
CA ALA A 19 8.55 45.50 -44.04
C ALA A 19 7.50 44.45 -44.51
N LEU A 20 7.97 43.45 -45.23
CA LEU A 20 7.24 42.19 -45.47
C LEU A 20 6.94 41.58 -44.10
N GLY A 21 5.67 41.51 -43.75
CA GLY A 21 5.20 40.75 -42.58
C GLY A 21 5.28 39.26 -42.86
N ILE A 22 6.28 38.59 -42.26
CA ILE A 22 6.28 37.12 -42.13
C ILE A 22 5.45 36.85 -40.88
N VAL A 23 4.20 36.43 -41.09
CA VAL A 23 3.38 35.83 -40.03
C VAL A 23 3.91 34.44 -39.78
N LEU A 24 4.77 34.33 -38.76
CA LEU A 24 5.10 33.05 -38.15
C LEU A 24 3.89 32.60 -37.30
N LEU A 25 3.02 31.78 -37.94
CA LEU A 25 2.06 30.96 -37.23
C LEU A 25 2.86 29.97 -36.37
N GLY A 26 3.12 30.34 -35.12
CA GLY A 26 3.61 29.44 -34.11
C GLY A 26 2.53 28.40 -33.82
N PHE A 27 2.66 27.22 -34.40
CA PHE A 27 1.99 26.03 -33.89
C PHE A 27 2.59 25.73 -32.51
N ALA A 28 1.94 26.24 -31.46
CA ALA A 28 2.10 25.67 -30.14
C ALA A 28 1.54 24.26 -30.22
N ALA A 29 2.41 23.28 -30.42
CA ALA A 29 2.07 21.89 -30.18
C ALA A 29 1.85 21.77 -28.68
N ASP A 30 0.58 21.85 -28.26
CA ASP A 30 0.14 21.36 -26.99
C ASP A 30 0.49 19.87 -26.92
N SER A 31 1.66 19.59 -26.38
CA SER A 31 2.04 18.24 -25.97
C SER A 31 1.27 17.92 -24.71
N SER A 32 -0.05 17.80 -24.80
CA SER A 32 -0.86 17.10 -23.85
C SER A 32 -0.44 15.63 -23.92
N ILE A 33 0.56 15.29 -23.09
CA ILE A 33 0.85 13.89 -22.77
C ILE A 33 -0.47 13.35 -22.21
N PRO A 34 -1.09 12.34 -22.86
CA PRO A 34 -2.25 11.71 -22.24
C PRO A 34 -1.76 11.14 -20.91
N LEU A 35 -2.24 11.71 -19.79
CA LEU A 35 -2.17 11.02 -18.52
C LEU A 35 -2.90 9.70 -18.75
N THR A 36 -2.16 8.63 -18.94
CA THR A 36 -2.69 7.29 -18.87
C THR A 36 -3.30 7.14 -17.48
N ALA A 37 -4.63 7.22 -17.41
CA ALA A 37 -5.40 6.86 -16.24
C ALA A 37 -5.25 5.35 -16.05
N GLY A 38 -4.22 4.96 -15.32
CA GLY A 38 -3.95 3.57 -15.05
C GLY A 38 -2.76 3.48 -14.10
N ALA A 39 -2.99 2.95 -12.95
CA ALA A 39 -2.18 2.84 -11.76
C ALA A 39 -2.07 4.17 -11.01
N GLY A 40 -2.62 4.23 -9.79
CA GLY A 40 -2.23 5.26 -8.83
C GLY A 40 -0.71 5.29 -8.84
N SER A 41 -0.13 6.42 -9.23
CA SER A 41 1.31 6.47 -9.48
C SER A 41 2.02 6.00 -8.18
N LEU A 42 3.16 5.35 -8.30
CA LEU A 42 4.02 5.02 -7.14
C LEU A 42 4.20 6.26 -6.25
N GLU A 43 4.21 7.44 -6.87
CA GLU A 43 4.24 8.73 -6.21
C GLU A 43 3.04 8.93 -5.28
N ALA A 44 1.81 8.72 -5.74
CA ALA A 44 0.61 8.86 -4.93
C ALA A 44 0.60 7.89 -3.74
N ARG A 45 1.09 6.65 -3.93
CA ARG A 45 1.17 5.64 -2.87
C ARG A 45 2.24 5.95 -1.81
N ARG A 46 3.20 6.82 -2.12
CA ARG A 46 4.26 7.27 -1.20
C ARG A 46 3.94 8.57 -0.47
N GLN A 47 2.89 9.29 -0.88
CA GLN A 47 2.39 10.45 -0.16
C GLN A 47 1.59 10.01 1.09
N PRO A 48 1.44 10.87 2.11
CA PRO A 48 0.56 10.59 3.24
C PRO A 48 -0.83 10.15 2.78
N MET A 49 -1.38 9.11 3.41
CA MET A 49 -2.65 8.50 3.00
C MET A 49 -3.78 9.53 2.99
N LYS A 50 -4.51 9.55 1.87
CA LYS A 50 -5.69 10.37 1.66
C LYS A 50 -6.93 9.50 1.55
N PHE A 51 -8.02 9.99 2.13
CA PHE A 51 -9.33 9.35 2.05
C PHE A 51 -10.25 10.16 1.14
N GLY A 52 -10.98 9.46 0.29
CA GLY A 52 -11.97 10.05 -0.60
C GLY A 52 -13.22 9.18 -0.67
N TRP A 53 -14.39 9.80 -0.83
CA TRP A 53 -15.61 9.07 -1.13
C TRP A 53 -15.80 9.00 -2.65
N VAL A 54 -15.94 7.80 -3.18
CA VAL A 54 -16.29 7.57 -4.58
C VAL A 54 -17.76 7.20 -4.64
N ALA A 55 -18.58 8.14 -5.12
CA ALA A 55 -20.02 7.91 -5.28
C ALA A 55 -20.28 6.98 -6.48
N CYS A 56 -21.25 6.11 -6.34
CA CYS A 56 -21.63 5.12 -7.34
C CYS A 56 -23.17 5.02 -7.51
N ASP A 57 -23.89 6.10 -7.16
CA ASP A 57 -25.34 6.13 -7.27
C ASP A 57 -25.81 6.17 -8.73
N PRO A 58 -26.94 5.51 -9.06
CA PRO A 58 -27.75 4.66 -8.21
C PRO A 58 -27.30 3.19 -8.17
N ASP A 59 -26.21 2.83 -8.85
CA ASP A 59 -25.86 1.43 -9.14
C ASP A 59 -25.27 0.71 -7.90
N CYS A 60 -24.45 1.39 -7.10
CA CYS A 60 -23.90 0.87 -5.85
C CYS A 60 -23.74 2.03 -4.85
N GLY A 61 -23.71 1.75 -3.55
CA GLY A 61 -23.70 2.78 -2.51
C GLY A 61 -22.40 3.61 -2.40
N GLY A 62 -21.42 3.35 -3.28
CA GLY A 62 -20.11 4.00 -3.24
C GLY A 62 -19.13 3.33 -2.27
N TRP A 63 -17.89 3.85 -2.23
CA TRP A 63 -16.83 3.30 -1.40
C TRP A 63 -15.83 4.36 -0.95
N ILE A 64 -15.01 4.01 0.02
CA ILE A 64 -13.90 4.81 0.52
C ILE A 64 -12.65 4.48 -0.30
N SER A 65 -12.06 5.43 -0.97
CA SER A 65 -10.73 5.34 -1.56
C SER A 65 -9.70 5.69 -0.49
N ALA A 66 -8.70 4.81 -0.27
CA ALA A 66 -7.60 5.02 0.68
C ALA A 66 -6.25 4.82 -0.05
N VAL A 67 -5.60 5.93 -0.41
CA VAL A 67 -4.38 5.93 -1.22
C VAL A 67 -3.26 6.63 -0.48
N GLY A 68 -2.09 6.00 -0.38
CA GLY A 68 -0.90 6.58 0.23
C GLY A 68 -0.31 5.76 1.37
N ILE A 69 0.73 6.29 2.03
CA ILE A 69 1.35 5.68 3.20
C ILE A 69 0.64 6.08 4.50
N VAL A 70 0.65 5.15 5.45
CA VAL A 70 0.16 5.42 6.81
C VAL A 70 1.22 6.19 7.60
N THR A 71 0.83 7.37 8.08
CA THR A 71 1.65 8.24 8.93
C THR A 71 0.97 8.46 10.28
N VAL A 72 1.63 9.14 11.19
CA VAL A 72 1.10 9.50 12.51
C VAL A 72 -0.23 10.27 12.42
N ASP A 73 -0.42 11.05 11.37
CA ASP A 73 -1.64 11.85 11.16
C ASP A 73 -2.78 11.06 10.51
N THR A 74 -2.50 9.88 9.92
CA THR A 74 -3.48 9.12 9.15
C THR A 74 -4.71 8.73 9.95
N PRO A 75 -4.62 8.25 11.20
CA PRO A 75 -5.80 7.93 12.00
C PRO A 75 -6.72 9.13 12.24
N LYS A 76 -6.12 10.30 12.48
CA LYS A 76 -6.87 11.56 12.64
C LYS A 76 -7.49 12.00 11.31
N ALA A 77 -6.75 11.90 10.21
CA ALA A 77 -7.29 12.23 8.88
C ALA A 77 -8.51 11.37 8.52
N PHE A 78 -8.49 10.08 8.92
CA PHE A 78 -9.67 9.22 8.77
C PHE A 78 -10.82 9.65 9.67
N ASP A 79 -10.57 9.99 10.95
CA ASP A 79 -11.59 10.47 11.88
C ASP A 79 -12.25 11.76 11.35
N ASP A 80 -11.45 12.69 10.80
CA ASP A 80 -11.95 13.92 10.18
C ASP A 80 -12.77 13.62 8.91
N PHE A 81 -12.31 12.70 8.07
CA PHE A 81 -13.06 12.24 6.89
C PHE A 81 -14.38 11.57 7.27
N ALA A 82 -14.41 10.80 8.36
CA ALA A 82 -15.58 10.03 8.79
C ALA A 82 -16.66 10.86 9.51
N ARG A 83 -16.32 12.04 10.04
CA ARG A 83 -17.13 12.82 11.00
C ARG A 83 -18.58 13.02 10.56
N ASP A 84 -18.79 13.39 9.29
CA ASP A 84 -20.12 13.73 8.77
C ASP A 84 -20.63 12.69 7.75
N ARG A 85 -20.14 11.44 7.85
CA ARG A 85 -20.45 10.37 6.89
C ARG A 85 -20.97 9.13 7.58
N GLN A 86 -21.95 8.50 6.98
CA GLN A 86 -22.46 7.19 7.39
C GLN A 86 -21.60 6.10 6.74
N LEU A 87 -20.47 5.79 7.38
CA LEU A 87 -19.48 4.83 6.82
C LEU A 87 -19.65 3.40 7.32
N ARG A 88 -20.58 3.13 8.22
CA ARG A 88 -20.78 1.79 8.78
C ARG A 88 -21.09 0.79 7.66
N GLY A 89 -20.31 -0.28 7.59
CA GLY A 89 -20.43 -1.31 6.57
C GLY A 89 -19.91 -0.92 5.17
N ALA A 90 -19.36 0.29 5.01
CA ALA A 90 -18.78 0.70 3.73
C ALA A 90 -17.54 -0.12 3.37
N THR A 91 -17.19 -0.13 2.08
CA THR A 91 -15.98 -0.78 1.58
C THR A 91 -14.84 0.23 1.47
N VAL A 92 -13.66 -0.15 1.95
CA VAL A 92 -12.41 0.57 1.72
C VAL A 92 -11.64 -0.09 0.57
N VAL A 93 -11.27 0.71 -0.41
CA VAL A 93 -10.43 0.32 -1.55
C VAL A 93 -9.03 0.87 -1.31
N LEU A 94 -8.07 -0.04 -1.16
CA LEU A 94 -6.68 0.23 -0.79
C LEU A 94 -5.76 0.27 -2.00
N ASP A 95 -4.93 1.31 -2.08
CA ASP A 95 -3.73 1.37 -2.94
C ASP A 95 -2.62 2.06 -2.13
N SER A 96 -1.74 1.28 -1.47
CA SER A 96 -0.89 1.80 -0.40
C SER A 96 0.45 1.07 -0.33
N SER A 97 1.51 1.81 -0.09
CA SER A 97 2.85 1.27 0.19
C SER A 97 3.12 0.99 1.69
N GLY A 98 2.09 0.99 2.53
CA GLY A 98 2.21 0.65 3.94
C GLY A 98 2.45 1.85 4.85
N GLY A 99 3.47 1.79 5.73
CA GLY A 99 3.84 2.89 6.62
C GLY A 99 3.94 2.49 8.10
N SER A 100 3.60 3.40 9.00
CA SER A 100 3.75 3.24 10.45
C SER A 100 2.92 2.08 11.00
N VAL A 101 3.56 1.18 11.75
CA VAL A 101 2.94 0.00 12.38
C VAL A 101 1.84 0.42 13.36
N ASN A 102 2.17 1.30 14.29
CA ASN A 102 1.27 1.69 15.37
C ASN A 102 0.05 2.46 14.86
N ASP A 103 0.25 3.31 13.85
CA ASP A 103 -0.83 4.11 13.26
C ASP A 103 -1.71 3.28 12.34
N ALA A 104 -1.15 2.29 11.65
CA ALA A 104 -1.92 1.31 10.89
C ALA A 104 -2.79 0.44 11.81
N ILE A 105 -2.26 -0.01 12.95
CA ILE A 105 -3.05 -0.71 13.98
C ILE A 105 -4.19 0.18 14.50
N ALA A 106 -3.91 1.44 14.79
CA ALA A 106 -4.93 2.38 15.27
C ALA A 106 -6.03 2.62 14.21
N LEU A 107 -5.65 2.83 12.96
CA LEU A 107 -6.56 2.99 11.84
C LEU A 107 -7.40 1.72 11.61
N GLY A 108 -6.76 0.56 11.59
CA GLY A 108 -7.43 -0.71 11.36
C GLY A 108 -8.47 -1.04 12.44
N ARG A 109 -8.21 -0.70 13.70
CA ARG A 109 -9.18 -0.85 14.78
C ARG A 109 -10.42 0.04 14.57
N ARG A 110 -10.25 1.26 14.04
CA ARG A 110 -11.36 2.15 13.67
C ARG A 110 -12.20 1.53 12.56
N TRP A 111 -11.56 1.00 11.52
CA TRP A 111 -12.26 0.35 10.41
C TRP A 111 -13.05 -0.87 10.87
N ARG A 112 -12.45 -1.70 11.72
CA ARG A 112 -13.12 -2.86 12.30
C ARG A 112 -14.33 -2.47 13.15
N SER A 113 -14.24 -1.41 13.96
CA SER A 113 -15.35 -0.93 14.81
C SER A 113 -16.54 -0.38 14.00
N LEU A 114 -16.27 0.13 12.80
CA LEU A 114 -17.28 0.56 11.84
C LEU A 114 -17.82 -0.60 10.98
N GLY A 115 -17.29 -1.81 11.13
CA GLY A 115 -17.70 -2.96 10.34
C GLY A 115 -17.36 -2.83 8.85
N LEU A 116 -16.30 -2.12 8.50
CA LEU A 116 -15.94 -1.90 7.11
C LEU A 116 -15.53 -3.19 6.42
N ALA A 117 -15.77 -3.29 5.11
CA ALA A 117 -15.16 -4.27 4.23
C ALA A 117 -13.89 -3.66 3.59
N THR A 118 -12.97 -4.51 3.13
CA THR A 118 -11.72 -4.04 2.49
C THR A 118 -11.41 -4.81 1.21
N THR A 119 -10.86 -4.09 0.25
CA THR A 119 -10.31 -4.66 -1.00
C THR A 119 -9.10 -3.88 -1.46
N VAL A 120 -8.37 -4.44 -2.40
CA VAL A 120 -7.22 -3.78 -3.05
C VAL A 120 -7.62 -3.35 -4.44
N GLY A 121 -7.35 -2.10 -4.81
CA GLY A 121 -7.71 -1.58 -6.13
C GLY A 121 -7.43 -0.10 -6.26
N ILE A 122 -7.44 0.38 -7.51
CA ILE A 122 -7.38 1.81 -7.82
C ILE A 122 -8.79 2.31 -8.01
N SER A 123 -9.17 3.29 -7.20
CA SER A 123 -10.47 3.94 -7.29
C SER A 123 -10.49 4.94 -8.46
N VAL A 124 -11.37 4.72 -9.42
CA VAL A 124 -11.60 5.64 -10.54
C VAL A 124 -12.99 6.24 -10.41
N SER A 125 -13.06 7.56 -10.21
CA SER A 125 -14.34 8.28 -10.09
C SER A 125 -14.93 8.59 -11.47
N ALA A 126 -16.27 8.70 -11.55
CA ALA A 126 -16.97 9.11 -12.76
C ALA A 126 -16.56 10.52 -13.23
N ALA A 127 -16.21 11.42 -12.31
CA ALA A 127 -15.81 12.78 -12.63
C ALA A 127 -14.47 12.88 -13.37
N SER A 128 -13.65 11.84 -13.35
CA SER A 128 -12.32 11.84 -14.00
C SER A 128 -12.42 11.54 -15.52
N GLN A 129 -13.54 11.07 -16.02
CA GLN A 129 -13.75 10.77 -17.43
C GLN A 129 -15.22 10.99 -17.84
N LEU A 130 -15.45 11.85 -18.82
CA LEU A 130 -16.78 12.19 -19.34
C LEU A 130 -17.54 10.90 -19.75
N GLY A 131 -18.65 10.60 -19.09
CA GLY A 131 -19.54 9.50 -19.43
C GLY A 131 -19.17 8.12 -18.88
N ASN A 132 -18.13 8.01 -18.04
CA ASN A 132 -17.75 6.74 -17.43
C ASN A 132 -18.37 6.55 -16.04
N ARG A 133 -18.77 5.30 -15.76
CA ARG A 133 -19.18 4.89 -14.43
C ARG A 133 -17.96 4.79 -13.49
N PRO A 134 -18.11 5.03 -12.19
CA PRO A 134 -17.05 4.79 -11.23
C PRO A 134 -16.69 3.30 -11.24
N ARG A 135 -15.42 2.99 -11.11
CA ARG A 135 -14.93 1.61 -11.15
C ARG A 135 -13.72 1.43 -10.25
N ILE A 136 -13.42 0.19 -9.93
CA ILE A 136 -12.21 -0.23 -9.24
C ILE A 136 -11.34 -0.98 -10.25
N GLU A 137 -10.14 -0.47 -10.51
CA GLU A 137 -9.15 -1.15 -11.33
C GLU A 137 -8.33 -2.10 -10.44
N PRO A 138 -8.16 -3.38 -10.85
CA PRO A 138 -7.54 -4.38 -10.01
C PRO A 138 -6.00 -4.27 -9.92
N ALA A 139 -5.36 -3.58 -10.88
CA ALA A 139 -3.89 -3.49 -10.96
C ALA A 139 -3.33 -2.51 -9.90
N ALA A 140 -3.54 -2.81 -8.63
CA ALA A 140 -3.16 -2.00 -7.48
C ALA A 140 -2.16 -2.73 -6.57
N TYR A 141 -1.57 -2.00 -5.65
CA TYR A 141 -0.59 -2.52 -4.73
C TYR A 141 -1.02 -2.30 -3.27
N CYS A 142 -0.81 -3.33 -2.46
CA CYS A 142 -0.97 -3.27 -1.02
C CYS A 142 0.29 -3.85 -0.38
N GLU A 143 1.19 -2.96 0.04
CA GLU A 143 2.54 -3.33 0.45
C GLU A 143 2.75 -3.11 1.96
N SER A 144 3.56 -3.97 2.59
CA SER A 144 3.95 -3.81 4.00
C SER A 144 2.72 -3.74 4.93
N MET A 145 2.60 -2.69 5.73
CA MET A 145 1.48 -2.50 6.67
C MET A 145 0.10 -2.42 6.01
N CYS A 146 0.02 -2.17 4.67
CA CYS A 146 -1.23 -2.26 3.94
C CYS A 146 -1.84 -3.68 4.00
N ALA A 147 -1.01 -4.74 3.91
CA ALA A 147 -1.50 -6.12 4.01
C ALA A 147 -2.19 -6.38 5.38
N PHE A 148 -1.66 -5.79 6.44
CA PHE A 148 -2.27 -5.88 7.77
C PHE A 148 -3.51 -4.99 7.90
N LEU A 149 -3.55 -3.82 7.25
CA LEU A 149 -4.78 -3.02 7.17
C LEU A 149 -5.90 -3.74 6.43
N LEU A 150 -5.58 -4.53 5.41
CA LEU A 150 -6.57 -5.35 4.70
C LEU A 150 -7.29 -6.31 5.66
N LEU A 151 -6.62 -6.83 6.70
CA LEU A 151 -7.26 -7.65 7.74
C LEU A 151 -8.34 -6.92 8.54
N SER A 152 -8.32 -5.58 8.55
CA SER A 152 -9.30 -4.80 9.32
C SER A 152 -10.72 -4.92 8.78
N GLY A 153 -10.89 -5.27 7.51
CA GLY A 153 -12.20 -5.53 6.92
C GLY A 153 -12.89 -6.75 7.55
N GLN A 154 -14.19 -6.67 7.78
CA GLN A 154 -14.98 -7.85 8.16
C GLN A 154 -15.09 -8.82 6.98
N THR A 155 -15.36 -8.28 5.79
CA THR A 155 -15.31 -9.01 4.53
C THR A 155 -14.13 -8.49 3.72
N ARG A 156 -13.34 -9.40 3.15
CA ARG A 156 -12.08 -9.08 2.47
C ARG A 156 -12.01 -9.75 1.11
N TYR A 157 -11.68 -8.95 0.10
CA TYR A 157 -11.50 -9.44 -1.26
C TYR A 157 -10.20 -8.90 -1.85
N VAL A 158 -9.45 -9.76 -2.54
CA VAL A 158 -8.25 -9.36 -3.28
C VAL A 158 -8.43 -9.79 -4.72
N PRO A 159 -8.53 -8.83 -5.68
CA PRO A 159 -8.60 -9.14 -7.11
C PRO A 159 -7.34 -9.87 -7.60
N GLU A 160 -7.47 -10.67 -8.66
CA GLU A 160 -6.32 -11.40 -9.23
C GLU A 160 -5.23 -10.47 -9.78
N GLY A 161 -5.61 -9.26 -10.23
CA GLY A 161 -4.65 -8.26 -10.71
C GLY A 161 -3.98 -7.44 -9.61
N ALA A 162 -4.42 -7.56 -8.35
CA ALA A 162 -3.83 -6.83 -7.23
C ALA A 162 -2.60 -7.56 -6.68
N ARG A 163 -1.63 -6.77 -6.23
CA ARG A 163 -0.38 -7.28 -5.66
C ARG A 163 -0.30 -6.94 -4.19
N VAL A 164 -0.34 -7.98 -3.35
CA VAL A 164 -0.16 -7.85 -1.90
C VAL A 164 1.22 -8.33 -1.55
N ARG A 165 2.04 -7.45 -0.95
CA ARG A 165 3.46 -7.71 -0.70
C ARG A 165 3.82 -7.42 0.74
N VAL A 166 4.67 -8.24 1.32
CA VAL A 166 5.09 -8.14 2.71
C VAL A 166 6.60 -8.21 2.88
N HIS A 167 7.07 -7.68 3.99
CA HIS A 167 8.45 -7.75 4.45
C HIS A 167 8.49 -7.54 5.97
N GLN A 168 9.64 -7.79 6.57
CA GLN A 168 9.87 -7.63 8.00
C GLN A 168 9.73 -6.16 8.44
N ILE A 169 9.26 -5.96 9.67
CA ILE A 169 9.26 -4.64 10.32
C ILE A 169 10.70 -4.23 10.63
N TRP A 170 11.02 -2.97 10.39
CA TRP A 170 12.29 -2.37 10.79
C TRP A 170 12.10 -0.92 11.26
N MET A 171 13.20 -0.29 11.70
CA MET A 171 13.21 1.13 12.03
C MET A 171 13.09 1.98 10.77
N GLY A 172 12.06 2.80 10.68
CA GLY A 172 11.75 3.59 9.48
C GLY A 172 12.81 4.64 9.11
N ASP A 173 13.56 5.15 10.09
CA ASP A 173 14.69 6.06 9.90
C ASP A 173 15.94 5.37 9.31
N ARG A 174 15.93 4.03 9.19
CA ARG A 174 17.01 3.21 8.62
C ARG A 174 16.61 2.58 7.27
N ALA A 175 15.50 3.03 6.68
CA ALA A 175 14.93 2.42 5.48
C ALA A 175 15.84 2.50 4.25
N GLU A 176 16.64 3.57 4.12
CA GLU A 176 17.50 3.77 2.94
C GLU A 176 18.70 2.82 2.91
N ASP A 177 19.19 2.40 4.08
CA ASP A 177 20.28 1.41 4.18
C ASP A 177 20.08 0.49 5.38
N ALA A 178 19.03 -0.30 5.33
CA ALA A 178 18.67 -1.21 6.40
C ALA A 178 19.75 -2.27 6.68
N ARG A 179 20.58 -2.61 5.68
CA ARG A 179 21.64 -3.61 5.81
C ARG A 179 22.88 -3.08 6.51
N ALA A 180 23.27 -1.85 6.20
CA ALA A 180 24.46 -1.21 6.80
C ALA A 180 24.13 -0.52 8.13
N ALA A 181 22.85 -0.33 8.46
CA ALA A 181 22.43 0.34 9.67
C ALA A 181 22.89 -0.43 10.94
N SER A 182 23.42 0.33 11.88
CA SER A 182 23.68 -0.18 13.23
C SER A 182 22.43 -0.06 14.08
N TYR A 183 22.07 -1.13 14.78
CA TYR A 183 20.92 -1.18 15.68
C TYR A 183 21.41 -1.29 17.12
N THR A 184 20.85 -0.43 17.99
CA THR A 184 21.07 -0.52 19.43
C THR A 184 20.14 -1.54 20.05
N ALA A 185 20.43 -1.96 21.29
CA ALA A 185 19.50 -2.80 22.06
C ALA A 185 18.13 -2.13 22.25
N GLN A 186 18.10 -0.80 22.33
CA GLN A 186 16.85 -0.04 22.42
C GLN A 186 16.05 -0.11 21.10
N ASP A 187 16.70 0.01 19.95
CA ASP A 187 16.05 -0.12 18.64
C ASP A 187 15.44 -1.52 18.50
N MET A 188 16.18 -2.55 18.86
CA MET A 188 15.69 -3.93 18.83
C MET A 188 14.47 -4.13 19.75
N SER A 189 14.49 -3.56 20.96
CA SER A 189 13.34 -3.63 21.87
C SER A 189 12.11 -2.91 21.32
N ILE A 190 12.27 -1.83 20.54
CA ILE A 190 11.17 -1.15 19.84
C ILE A 190 10.59 -2.07 18.78
N VAL A 191 11.43 -2.67 17.93
CA VAL A 191 11.00 -3.59 16.86
C VAL A 191 10.27 -4.80 17.45
N GLU A 192 10.83 -5.45 18.48
CA GLU A 192 10.21 -6.61 19.15
C GLU A 192 8.84 -6.26 19.74
N ARG A 193 8.72 -5.12 20.41
CA ARG A 193 7.45 -4.63 20.94
C ARG A 193 6.42 -4.40 19.82
N ASP A 194 6.82 -3.83 18.69
CA ASP A 194 5.92 -3.53 17.60
C ASP A 194 5.54 -4.80 16.83
N ILE A 195 6.43 -5.80 16.74
CA ILE A 195 6.09 -7.17 16.29
C ILE A 195 5.03 -7.79 17.21
N GLY A 196 5.19 -7.69 18.52
CA GLY A 196 4.20 -8.21 19.48
C GLY A 196 2.84 -7.54 19.35
N ARG A 197 2.80 -6.22 19.14
CA ARG A 197 1.56 -5.46 18.87
C ARG A 197 0.91 -5.87 17.56
N LEU A 198 1.71 -6.06 16.50
CA LEU A 198 1.24 -6.48 15.20
C LEU A 198 0.70 -7.91 15.24
N ALA A 199 1.37 -8.80 15.98
CA ALA A 199 0.90 -10.17 16.19
C ALA A 199 -0.49 -10.17 16.85
N LYS A 200 -0.64 -9.43 17.96
CA LYS A 200 -1.94 -9.28 18.61
C LYS A 200 -2.99 -8.71 17.66
N PHE A 201 -2.66 -7.66 16.92
CA PHE A 201 -3.58 -7.05 15.94
C PHE A 201 -4.00 -8.07 14.87
N THR A 202 -3.05 -8.84 14.32
CA THR A 202 -3.31 -9.85 13.29
C THR A 202 -4.37 -10.85 13.76
N PHE A 203 -4.23 -11.40 14.96
CA PHE A 203 -5.20 -12.33 15.53
C PHE A 203 -6.52 -11.65 15.90
N ASP A 204 -6.51 -10.45 16.50
CA ASP A 204 -7.71 -9.66 16.79
C ASP A 204 -8.54 -9.39 15.52
N MET A 205 -7.90 -9.24 14.36
CA MET A 205 -8.53 -9.00 13.06
C MET A 205 -8.87 -10.30 12.30
N GLY A 206 -8.65 -11.46 12.92
CA GLY A 206 -8.98 -12.77 12.34
C GLY A 206 -8.00 -13.22 11.25
N GLY A 207 -6.78 -12.69 11.23
CA GLY A 207 -5.67 -13.23 10.46
C GLY A 207 -5.04 -14.44 11.16
N THR A 208 -4.12 -15.11 10.48
CA THR A 208 -3.38 -16.27 10.98
C THR A 208 -1.92 -15.92 11.26
N GLY A 209 -1.22 -16.84 11.91
CA GLY A 209 0.23 -16.73 12.12
C GLY A 209 1.05 -16.78 10.83
N ASP A 210 0.48 -17.32 9.74
CA ASP A 210 1.17 -17.45 8.46
C ASP A 210 1.57 -16.11 7.88
N LEU A 211 0.67 -15.09 7.95
CA LEU A 211 0.98 -13.75 7.48
C LEU A 211 2.21 -13.16 8.20
N LEU A 212 2.27 -13.33 9.52
CA LEU A 212 3.41 -12.86 10.32
C LEU A 212 4.67 -13.66 10.00
N SER A 213 4.56 -14.99 9.90
CA SER A 213 5.68 -15.86 9.59
C SER A 213 6.30 -15.49 8.24
N ILE A 214 5.47 -15.31 7.20
CA ILE A 214 5.93 -14.91 5.88
C ILE A 214 6.57 -13.52 5.95
N ALA A 215 5.88 -12.53 6.52
CA ALA A 215 6.40 -11.17 6.59
C ALA A 215 7.75 -11.10 7.33
N LEU A 216 7.87 -11.76 8.50
CA LEU A 216 9.09 -11.74 9.30
C LEU A 216 10.26 -12.54 8.69
N SER A 217 9.99 -13.40 7.70
CA SER A 217 11.03 -14.14 6.98
C SER A 217 11.69 -13.35 5.86
N VAL A 218 11.15 -12.19 5.49
CA VAL A 218 11.67 -11.36 4.39
C VAL A 218 12.46 -10.19 4.97
N PRO A 219 13.80 -10.21 4.91
CA PRO A 219 14.64 -9.14 5.45
C PRO A 219 14.32 -7.78 4.82
N PRO A 220 14.49 -6.67 5.55
CA PRO A 220 14.13 -5.33 5.03
C PRO A 220 15.02 -4.83 3.88
N TRP A 221 16.11 -5.51 3.57
CA TRP A 221 17.01 -5.23 2.44
C TRP A 221 16.79 -6.12 1.22
N GLU A 222 15.79 -6.99 1.26
CA GLU A 222 15.36 -7.82 0.14
C GLU A 222 14.08 -7.27 -0.50
N ASP A 223 13.78 -7.71 -1.72
CA ASP A 223 12.52 -7.37 -2.37
C ASP A 223 11.34 -7.90 -1.56
N LEU A 224 10.26 -7.15 -1.54
CA LEU A 224 9.05 -7.57 -0.85
C LEU A 224 8.53 -8.89 -1.43
N HIS A 225 8.20 -9.84 -0.58
CA HIS A 225 7.54 -11.09 -0.97
C HIS A 225 6.10 -10.81 -1.43
N GLU A 226 5.78 -11.18 -2.66
CA GLU A 226 4.42 -11.09 -3.18
C GLU A 226 3.63 -12.34 -2.78
N LEU A 227 2.57 -12.13 -2.00
CA LEU A 227 1.74 -13.23 -1.52
C LEU A 227 1.00 -13.92 -2.67
N THR A 228 1.18 -15.22 -2.76
CA THR A 228 0.43 -16.08 -3.67
C THR A 228 -1.06 -16.14 -3.29
N ARG A 229 -1.92 -16.58 -4.20
CA ARG A 229 -3.36 -16.78 -3.90
C ARG A 229 -3.58 -17.76 -2.76
N GLN A 230 -2.71 -18.74 -2.59
CA GLN A 230 -2.79 -19.68 -1.48
C GLN A 230 -2.42 -19.00 -0.15
N GLU A 231 -1.29 -18.29 -0.10
CA GLU A 231 -0.86 -17.54 1.09
C GLU A 231 -1.90 -16.48 1.52
N LEU A 232 -2.55 -15.80 0.56
CA LEU A 232 -3.65 -14.87 0.85
C LEU A 232 -4.83 -15.56 1.54
N ARG A 233 -5.15 -16.80 1.13
CA ARG A 233 -6.21 -17.59 1.79
C ARG A 233 -5.78 -18.11 3.16
N ASP A 234 -4.58 -18.68 3.25
CA ASP A 234 -4.03 -19.25 4.48
C ASP A 234 -3.84 -18.18 5.55
N SER A 235 -3.45 -16.98 5.13
CA SER A 235 -3.37 -15.77 5.98
C SER A 235 -4.73 -15.15 6.32
N ASN A 236 -5.82 -15.70 5.78
CA ASN A 236 -7.18 -15.17 5.90
C ASN A 236 -7.34 -13.71 5.41
N LEU A 237 -6.52 -13.31 4.40
CA LEU A 237 -6.64 -12.01 3.72
C LEU A 237 -7.77 -11.99 2.68
N ILE A 238 -8.29 -13.16 2.33
CA ILE A 238 -9.45 -13.33 1.44
C ILE A 238 -10.52 -14.10 2.21
N THR A 239 -11.71 -13.48 2.34
CA THR A 239 -12.88 -14.13 2.98
C THR A 239 -14.02 -14.32 2.00
N THR A 240 -13.96 -13.70 0.82
CA THR A 240 -14.92 -13.89 -0.27
C THR A 240 -14.21 -13.94 -1.62
N GLN A 241 -14.87 -14.52 -2.61
CA GLN A 241 -14.36 -14.64 -3.98
C GLN A 241 -14.92 -13.60 -4.94
N LEU A 242 -15.91 -12.81 -4.51
CA LEU A 242 -16.62 -11.88 -5.38
C LEU A 242 -16.54 -10.45 -4.84
N LEU A 243 -16.17 -9.51 -5.69
CA LEU A 243 -16.24 -8.08 -5.37
C LEU A 243 -17.69 -7.64 -5.08
N ALA A 244 -18.65 -8.28 -5.71
CA ALA A 244 -20.08 -7.98 -5.51
C ALA A 244 -20.55 -8.22 -4.06
N ASP A 245 -19.84 -9.05 -3.28
CA ASP A 245 -20.16 -9.25 -1.86
C ASP A 245 -19.78 -8.03 -1.00
N LEU A 246 -18.85 -7.19 -1.50
CA LEU A 246 -18.43 -5.95 -0.85
C LEU A 246 -19.18 -4.75 -1.42
N LEU A 247 -19.46 -4.77 -2.71
CA LEU A 247 -20.06 -3.67 -3.47
C LEU A 247 -21.18 -4.21 -4.37
N PRO A 248 -22.33 -4.52 -3.78
CA PRO A 248 -23.51 -4.95 -4.55
C PRO A 248 -23.86 -3.89 -5.60
N GLY A 249 -24.12 -4.30 -6.83
CA GLY A 249 -24.46 -3.42 -7.93
C GLY A 249 -23.27 -2.81 -8.70
N LEU A 250 -22.06 -2.91 -8.18
CA LEU A 250 -20.88 -2.63 -9.00
C LEU A 250 -20.72 -3.77 -10.01
N GLY A 251 -21.16 -3.54 -11.23
CA GLY A 251 -21.24 -4.58 -12.27
C GLY A 251 -19.91 -5.30 -12.42
N SER A 252 -19.92 -6.58 -12.12
CA SER A 252 -18.97 -7.52 -12.70
C SER A 252 -19.11 -7.37 -14.22
N ALA A 253 -18.13 -6.74 -14.88
CA ALA A 253 -17.96 -7.08 -16.29
C ALA A 253 -17.95 -8.61 -16.34
N PRO A 254 -18.69 -9.26 -17.26
CA PRO A 254 -18.68 -10.70 -17.34
C PRO A 254 -17.21 -11.10 -17.46
N ALA A 255 -16.69 -11.74 -16.43
CA ALA A 255 -15.41 -12.42 -16.53
C ALA A 255 -15.59 -13.31 -17.76
N LYS A 256 -14.85 -13.04 -18.86
CA LYS A 256 -14.72 -14.03 -19.90
C LYS A 256 -14.33 -15.29 -19.16
N ALA A 257 -15.24 -16.26 -19.17
CA ALA A 257 -15.00 -17.55 -18.59
C ALA A 257 -13.72 -18.09 -19.23
N VAL A 258 -12.62 -17.91 -18.55
CA VAL A 258 -11.41 -18.66 -18.81
C VAL A 258 -11.84 -20.07 -18.42
N ALA A 259 -12.03 -20.90 -19.43
CA ALA A 259 -12.39 -22.29 -19.24
C ALA A 259 -11.42 -22.85 -18.17
N SER A 260 -11.97 -23.21 -17.04
CA SER A 260 -11.23 -23.83 -15.95
C SER A 260 -10.62 -25.11 -16.52
N ALA A 261 -9.33 -25.07 -16.84
CA ALA A 261 -8.59 -26.29 -17.06
C ALA A 261 -8.67 -27.09 -15.76
N ALA A 262 -9.25 -28.28 -15.85
CA ALA A 262 -9.36 -29.20 -14.73
C ALA A 262 -8.02 -29.30 -13.99
N PRO A 263 -8.03 -29.30 -12.65
CA PRO A 263 -6.79 -29.42 -11.89
C PRO A 263 -6.11 -30.74 -12.25
N LYS A 264 -4.87 -30.66 -12.73
CA LYS A 264 -4.01 -31.84 -12.85
C LYS A 264 -3.89 -32.46 -11.46
N PRO A 265 -4.01 -33.79 -11.32
CA PRO A 265 -3.83 -34.45 -10.03
C PRO A 265 -2.45 -34.09 -9.49
N ALA A 266 -2.40 -33.68 -8.24
CA ALA A 266 -1.18 -33.40 -7.51
C ALA A 266 -0.34 -34.68 -7.52
N GLN A 267 0.83 -34.63 -8.19
CA GLN A 267 1.85 -35.65 -8.01
C GLN A 267 2.52 -35.37 -6.67
N ASP A 268 2.30 -36.28 -5.71
CA ASP A 268 3.05 -36.37 -4.47
C ASP A 268 4.56 -36.42 -4.77
N ARG A 269 5.24 -35.29 -4.53
CA ARG A 269 6.69 -35.23 -4.54
C ARG A 269 7.20 -35.16 -3.10
N PHE A 270 6.89 -36.14 -2.31
CA PHE A 270 7.69 -36.45 -1.12
C PHE A 270 8.75 -37.48 -1.50
N THR A 271 9.85 -37.01 -2.09
CA THR A 271 11.12 -37.71 -2.00
C THR A 271 11.84 -37.13 -0.79
N PRO A 272 12.19 -37.95 0.22
CA PRO A 272 12.97 -37.46 1.35
C PRO A 272 14.37 -37.08 0.86
N GLN A 273 14.65 -35.77 0.83
CA GLN A 273 15.99 -35.27 0.64
C GLN A 273 16.76 -35.45 1.95
N PRO A 274 17.97 -35.99 1.96
CA PRO A 274 18.73 -36.15 3.21
C PRO A 274 19.00 -34.78 3.81
N ALA A 275 18.63 -34.61 5.07
CA ALA A 275 18.77 -33.39 5.84
C ALA A 275 20.23 -32.95 5.87
N ALA A 276 20.50 -31.77 5.31
CA ALA A 276 21.74 -31.05 5.60
C ALA A 276 21.75 -30.72 7.09
N ALA A 277 22.83 -31.08 7.76
CA ALA A 277 22.99 -30.93 9.19
C ALA A 277 22.82 -29.46 9.60
N THR A 278 21.68 -29.14 10.19
CA THR A 278 21.47 -27.87 10.87
C THR A 278 22.33 -27.89 12.13
N LYS A 279 23.27 -26.94 12.24
CA LYS A 279 24.00 -26.71 13.48
C LYS A 279 23.01 -26.15 14.51
N THR A 280 22.45 -27.04 15.32
CA THR A 280 21.78 -26.70 16.55
C THR A 280 22.83 -26.32 17.59
N ALA A 281 22.64 -25.20 18.27
CA ALA A 281 23.45 -24.83 19.43
C ALA A 281 23.27 -25.90 20.50
N GLU A 282 24.33 -26.66 20.76
CA GLU A 282 24.34 -27.69 21.79
C GLU A 282 24.54 -27.02 23.14
N ALA A 283 23.60 -27.20 24.05
CA ALA A 283 23.73 -26.77 25.42
C ALA A 283 24.83 -27.62 26.11
N LEU A 284 25.83 -26.97 26.68
CA LEU A 284 26.85 -27.63 27.48
C LEU A 284 26.22 -28.38 28.67
N PRO A 285 26.59 -29.63 28.93
CA PRO A 285 26.17 -30.32 30.15
C PRO A 285 26.89 -29.76 31.35
N THR A 286 26.14 -29.20 32.26
CA THR A 286 26.58 -28.98 33.66
C THR A 286 26.61 -30.31 34.40
N GLY A 287 27.76 -30.84 34.65
CA GLY A 287 27.91 -32.05 35.43
C GLY A 287 29.36 -32.42 35.69
N GLY A 288 29.94 -31.87 36.71
CA GLY A 288 31.23 -32.26 37.24
C GLY A 288 31.25 -32.09 38.75
N THR A 289 30.68 -33.06 39.46
CA THR A 289 30.90 -33.26 40.89
C THR A 289 32.37 -33.50 41.14
N ALA A 290 33.05 -32.55 41.78
CA ALA A 290 34.38 -32.76 42.34
C ALA A 290 34.22 -33.49 43.67
N ALA A 291 34.70 -34.72 43.72
CA ALA A 291 34.86 -35.48 44.93
C ALA A 291 35.99 -34.90 45.76
N ALA A 292 35.71 -34.60 47.04
CA ALA A 292 36.70 -34.30 48.04
C ALA A 292 37.48 -35.56 48.39
N GLN A 293 38.83 -35.48 48.40
CA GLN A 293 39.66 -36.42 49.11
C GLN A 293 40.21 -35.79 50.38
N PRO A 294 40.22 -36.49 51.50
CA PRO A 294 40.89 -36.09 52.73
C PRO A 294 42.31 -36.64 52.75
N GLY A 295 43.22 -35.90 53.36
CA GLY A 295 44.50 -36.53 53.67
C GLY A 295 45.64 -35.59 54.04
N HIS A 296 45.94 -35.61 55.30
CA HIS A 296 47.16 -35.30 56.11
C HIS A 296 47.58 -33.84 56.22
#